data_0639bec8a69725cde7e33d538dd3e7a2
#
_entry.id   0639bec8a69725cde7e33d538dd3e7a2
#
_cell.length_a   1.000
_cell.length_b   1.000
_cell.length_c   1.000
_cell.angle_alpha   90.00
_cell.angle_beta   90.00
_cell.angle_gamma   90.00
#
_symmetry.space_group_name_H-M   'P 1'
#
loop_
_entity.id
_entity.type
_entity.pdbx_description
1 polymer ?
#
loop_
_entity_poly.entity_id
_entity_poly.type
_entity_poly.pdbx_seq_one_letter_code
_entity_poly.pdbx_strand_id
1 'polypeptide(L)'
;MTKEEALKAFAYMGAVWFGNSKQHFAFSAYDRLNGWNKLADKWKAEAEEEWDEAEEVLNRLVELGCKPADLQEAMKTIEFPFYDDPKQQIESDYQPTAVEEMSKLAQAFADDYPTQKLILKWIDGEKEHMEWEAQYLKLIDRLGYDNFLMAMM
;
A
#
# COMPACT_ATOMS: atom_id res chain seq x y z
N MET A 1 -2.59 18.70 13.98
CA MET A 1 -1.93 18.75 12.64
C MET A 1 -2.40 20.00 11.93
N THR A 2 -1.48 20.81 11.46
CA THR A 2 -1.80 21.99 10.66
C THR A 2 -2.20 21.57 9.24
N LYS A 3 -2.82 22.47 8.50
CA LYS A 3 -3.21 22.22 7.11
C LYS A 3 -1.98 21.92 6.23
N GLU A 4 -0.87 22.63 6.46
CA GLU A 4 0.39 22.40 5.76
C GLU A 4 0.99 21.01 6.09
N GLU A 5 0.97 20.62 7.37
CA GLU A 5 1.42 19.30 7.79
C GLU A 5 0.58 18.18 7.20
N ALA A 6 -0.74 18.38 7.14
CA ALA A 6 -1.65 17.41 6.54
C ALA A 6 -1.39 17.26 5.03
N LEU A 7 -1.12 18.36 4.33
CA LEU A 7 -0.81 18.33 2.91
C LEU A 7 0.50 17.60 2.62
N LYS A 8 1.52 17.82 3.45
CA LYS A 8 2.79 17.09 3.35
C LYS A 8 2.61 15.60 3.61
N ALA A 9 1.81 15.24 4.62
CA ALA A 9 1.52 13.84 4.92
C ALA A 9 0.77 13.18 3.77
N PHE A 10 -0.18 13.88 3.16
CA PHE A 10 -0.92 13.41 1.99
C PHE A 10 0.02 13.16 0.78
N ALA A 11 0.90 14.11 0.50
CA ALA A 11 1.90 13.96 -0.56
C ALA A 11 2.84 12.78 -0.29
N TYR A 12 3.27 12.62 0.96
CA TYR A 12 4.13 11.50 1.38
C TYR A 12 3.46 10.14 1.16
N MET A 13 2.15 10.03 1.35
CA MET A 13 1.42 8.79 1.03
C MET A 13 1.59 8.39 -0.44
N GLY A 14 1.56 9.36 -1.35
CA GLY A 14 1.82 9.10 -2.77
C GLY A 14 3.19 8.49 -3.00
N ALA A 15 4.22 9.05 -2.35
CA ALA A 15 5.58 8.53 -2.45
C ALA A 15 5.70 7.10 -1.90
N VAL A 16 5.06 6.83 -0.76
CA VAL A 16 5.02 5.49 -0.16
C VAL A 16 4.36 4.50 -1.12
N TRP A 17 3.22 4.83 -1.69
CA TRP A 17 2.51 3.93 -2.61
C TRP A 17 3.26 3.67 -3.91
N PHE A 18 3.94 4.66 -4.48
CA PHE A 18 4.83 4.41 -5.62
C PHE A 18 5.92 3.40 -5.27
N GLY A 19 6.54 3.58 -4.09
CA GLY A 19 7.58 2.66 -3.62
C GLY A 19 7.04 1.25 -3.34
N ASN A 20 5.90 1.16 -2.65
CA ASN A 20 5.24 -0.13 -2.37
C ASN A 20 4.80 -0.82 -3.66
N SER A 21 4.28 -0.08 -4.63
CA SER A 21 3.89 -0.63 -5.92
C SER A 21 5.06 -1.33 -6.60
N LYS A 22 6.22 -0.69 -6.66
CA LYS A 22 7.44 -1.30 -7.21
C LYS A 22 7.85 -2.55 -6.45
N GLN A 23 7.84 -2.48 -5.12
CA GLN A 23 8.17 -3.62 -4.26
C GLN A 23 7.25 -4.81 -4.54
N HIS A 24 5.95 -4.57 -4.60
CA HIS A 24 4.97 -5.63 -4.79
C HIS A 24 4.98 -6.20 -6.23
N PHE A 25 5.29 -5.40 -7.23
CA PHE A 25 5.56 -5.92 -8.57
C PHE A 25 6.76 -6.87 -8.58
N ALA A 26 7.82 -6.54 -7.83
CA ALA A 26 9.00 -7.40 -7.71
C ALA A 26 8.67 -8.70 -6.98
N PHE A 27 7.89 -8.64 -5.90
CA PHE A 27 7.40 -9.84 -5.19
C PHE A 27 6.59 -10.72 -6.14
N SER A 28 5.68 -10.13 -6.89
CA SER A 28 4.85 -10.87 -7.86
C SER A 28 5.70 -11.60 -8.90
N ALA A 29 6.68 -10.91 -9.49
CA ALA A 29 7.55 -11.51 -10.49
C ALA A 29 8.35 -12.68 -9.92
N TYR A 30 8.93 -12.49 -8.74
CA TYR A 30 9.74 -13.53 -8.08
C TYR A 30 8.89 -14.73 -7.67
N ASP A 31 7.74 -14.49 -7.05
CA ASP A 31 6.85 -15.56 -6.60
C ASP A 31 6.32 -16.36 -7.79
N ARG A 32 6.02 -15.70 -8.90
CA ARG A 32 5.57 -16.37 -10.12
C ARG A 32 6.65 -17.26 -10.72
N LEU A 33 7.90 -16.82 -10.70
CA LEU A 33 9.03 -17.63 -11.15
C LEU A 33 9.14 -18.94 -10.33
N ASN A 34 8.79 -18.89 -9.05
CA ASN A 34 8.82 -20.05 -8.16
C ASN A 34 7.52 -20.87 -8.20
N GLY A 35 6.57 -20.53 -9.06
CA GLY A 35 5.31 -21.25 -9.19
C GLY A 35 4.25 -20.91 -8.14
N TRP A 36 4.50 -19.94 -7.29
CA TRP A 36 3.54 -19.48 -6.26
C TRP A 36 2.56 -18.49 -6.87
N ASN A 37 1.79 -18.95 -7.85
CA ASN A 37 0.98 -18.10 -8.72
C ASN A 37 -0.14 -17.35 -7.98
N LYS A 38 -0.78 -18.00 -7.00
CA LYS A 38 -1.86 -17.36 -6.24
C LYS A 38 -1.35 -16.18 -5.42
N LEU A 39 -0.18 -16.33 -4.80
CA LEU A 39 0.44 -15.23 -4.06
C LEU A 39 0.93 -14.14 -5.01
N ALA A 40 1.54 -14.53 -6.14
CA ALA A 40 1.98 -13.59 -7.16
C ALA A 40 0.82 -12.73 -7.68
N ASP A 41 -0.37 -13.32 -7.87
CA ASP A 41 -1.57 -12.59 -8.29
C ASP A 41 -2.03 -11.59 -7.24
N LYS A 42 -1.93 -11.92 -5.96
CA LYS A 42 -2.23 -11.00 -4.85
C LYS A 42 -1.32 -9.78 -4.89
N TRP A 43 -0.01 -10.01 -5.01
CA TRP A 43 0.96 -8.90 -5.06
C TRP A 43 0.79 -8.02 -6.29
N LYS A 44 0.49 -8.61 -7.45
CA LYS A 44 0.27 -7.84 -8.66
C LYS A 44 -0.95 -6.94 -8.54
N ALA A 45 -2.06 -7.48 -8.03
CA ALA A 45 -3.28 -6.71 -7.82
C ALA A 45 -3.05 -5.54 -6.85
N GLU A 46 -2.33 -5.79 -5.77
CA GLU A 46 -2.00 -4.78 -4.78
C GLU A 46 -1.07 -3.70 -5.37
N ALA A 47 -0.06 -4.11 -6.14
CA ALA A 47 0.85 -3.18 -6.81
C ALA A 47 0.13 -2.26 -7.79
N GLU A 48 -0.80 -2.78 -8.57
CA GLU A 48 -1.61 -1.99 -9.50
C GLU A 48 -2.51 -0.99 -8.75
N GLU A 49 -3.13 -1.42 -7.67
CA GLU A 49 -3.97 -0.56 -6.83
C GLU A 49 -3.17 0.56 -6.18
N GLU A 50 -2.00 0.25 -5.63
CA GLU A 50 -1.12 1.24 -5.01
C GLU A 50 -0.62 2.28 -6.02
N TRP A 51 -0.32 1.85 -7.24
CA TRP A 51 0.05 2.76 -8.32
C TRP A 51 -1.09 3.73 -8.63
N ASP A 52 -2.31 3.21 -8.76
CA ASP A 52 -3.50 4.03 -9.03
C ASP A 52 -3.76 5.01 -7.89
N GLU A 53 -3.61 4.60 -6.64
CA GLU A 53 -3.76 5.46 -5.47
C GLU A 53 -2.71 6.57 -5.46
N ALA A 54 -1.46 6.26 -5.82
CA ALA A 54 -0.41 7.27 -5.97
C ALA A 54 -0.75 8.30 -7.04
N GLU A 55 -1.31 7.87 -8.17
CA GLU A 55 -1.79 8.79 -9.21
C GLU A 55 -2.95 9.67 -8.69
N GLU A 56 -3.86 9.11 -7.89
CA GLU A 56 -4.94 9.88 -7.28
C GLU A 56 -4.39 10.99 -6.35
N VAL A 57 -3.31 10.70 -5.61
CA VAL A 57 -2.63 11.72 -4.81
C VAL A 57 -2.12 12.87 -5.69
N LEU A 58 -1.42 12.55 -6.77
CA LEU A 58 -0.88 13.56 -7.70
C LEU A 58 -2.00 14.43 -8.27
N ASN A 59 -3.06 13.79 -8.76
CA ASN A 59 -4.20 14.52 -9.33
C ASN A 59 -4.86 15.43 -8.31
N ARG A 60 -5.04 14.96 -7.10
CA ARG A 60 -5.67 15.78 -6.05
C ARG A 60 -4.80 16.93 -5.62
N LEU A 61 -3.48 16.73 -5.53
CA LEU A 61 -2.55 17.84 -5.22
C LEU A 61 -2.64 18.95 -6.28
N VAL A 62 -2.71 18.59 -7.54
CA VAL A 62 -2.88 19.57 -8.64
C VAL A 62 -4.20 20.32 -8.49
N GLU A 63 -5.29 19.61 -8.23
CA GLU A 63 -6.62 20.24 -8.01
C GLU A 63 -6.62 21.22 -6.84
N LEU A 64 -5.84 20.93 -5.80
CA LEU A 64 -5.70 21.80 -4.62
C LEU A 64 -4.81 23.01 -4.89
N GLY A 65 -4.20 23.10 -6.06
CA GLY A 65 -3.30 24.19 -6.41
C GLY A 65 -1.98 24.15 -5.63
N CYS A 66 -1.49 22.96 -5.33
CA CYS A 66 -0.27 22.78 -4.55
C CYS A 66 0.96 23.37 -5.25
N LYS A 67 2.01 23.62 -4.47
CA LYS A 67 3.30 24.08 -4.99
C LYS A 67 4.03 22.96 -5.69
N PRO A 68 4.93 23.26 -6.67
CA PRO A 68 5.76 22.23 -7.30
C PRO A 68 6.51 21.36 -6.32
N ALA A 69 6.94 21.90 -5.18
CA ALA A 69 7.64 21.13 -4.14
C ALA A 69 6.78 19.98 -3.56
N ASP A 70 5.47 20.19 -3.44
CA ASP A 70 4.55 19.16 -2.93
C ASP A 70 4.40 18.03 -3.94
N LEU A 71 4.35 18.34 -5.24
CA LEU A 71 4.33 17.33 -6.29
C LEU A 71 5.63 16.53 -6.32
N GLN A 72 6.78 17.20 -6.18
CA GLN A 72 8.07 16.53 -6.10
C GLN A 72 8.13 15.58 -4.91
N GLU A 73 7.57 15.98 -3.77
CA GLU A 73 7.50 15.13 -2.59
C GLU A 73 6.68 13.85 -2.87
N ALA A 74 5.52 13.99 -3.51
CA ALA A 74 4.66 12.86 -3.88
C ALA A 74 5.31 11.95 -4.94
N MET A 75 6.20 12.50 -5.78
CA MET A 75 6.89 11.76 -6.83
C MET A 75 8.18 11.08 -6.35
N LYS A 76 8.62 11.33 -5.13
CA LYS A 76 9.83 10.70 -4.61
C LYS A 76 9.74 9.19 -4.69
N THR A 77 10.83 8.55 -5.06
CA THR A 77 10.96 7.11 -4.99
C THR A 77 11.46 6.72 -3.61
N ILE A 78 10.58 6.10 -2.83
CA ILE A 78 10.95 5.46 -1.58
C ILE A 78 11.27 4.01 -1.91
N GLU A 79 12.48 3.57 -1.56
CA GLU A 79 12.88 2.19 -1.79
C GLU A 79 12.51 1.34 -0.59
N PHE A 80 11.74 0.28 -0.85
CA PHE A 80 11.41 -0.73 0.14
C PHE A 80 12.23 -1.98 -0.14
N PRO A 81 12.60 -2.76 0.92
CA PRO A 81 13.41 -3.95 0.74
C PRO A 81 12.70 -5.02 -0.10
N PHE A 82 13.49 -5.76 -0.88
CA PHE A 82 13.03 -6.96 -1.53
C PHE A 82 13.23 -8.16 -0.60
N TYR A 83 12.19 -9.00 -0.48
CA TYR A 83 12.24 -10.26 0.25
C TYR A 83 11.93 -11.42 -0.70
N ASP A 84 12.75 -12.45 -0.68
CA ASP A 84 12.56 -13.65 -1.49
C ASP A 84 11.77 -14.75 -0.76
N ASP A 85 11.45 -14.52 0.51
CA ASP A 85 10.67 -15.43 1.33
C ASP A 85 9.23 -14.94 1.44
N PRO A 86 8.23 -15.66 0.91
CA PRO A 86 6.82 -15.27 0.97
C PRO A 86 6.30 -14.87 2.35
N LYS A 87 6.74 -15.54 3.40
CA LYS A 87 6.33 -15.18 4.76
C LYS A 87 6.84 -13.79 5.14
N GLN A 88 8.10 -13.49 4.83
CA GLN A 88 8.67 -12.17 5.07
C GLN A 88 8.00 -11.09 4.21
N GLN A 89 7.65 -11.42 2.96
CA GLN A 89 6.90 -10.50 2.10
C GLN A 89 5.60 -10.08 2.79
N ILE A 90 4.82 -11.04 3.27
CA ILE A 90 3.53 -10.79 3.92
C ILE A 90 3.74 -10.03 5.24
N GLU A 91 4.67 -10.47 6.07
CA GLU A 91 4.94 -9.82 7.37
C GLU A 91 5.39 -8.38 7.19
N SER A 92 6.19 -8.09 6.16
CA SER A 92 6.69 -6.72 5.89
C SER A 92 5.57 -5.77 5.48
N ASP A 93 4.54 -6.26 4.81
CA ASP A 93 3.43 -5.46 4.34
C ASP A 93 2.31 -5.32 5.38
N TYR A 94 2.19 -6.28 6.29
CA TYR A 94 1.15 -6.28 7.31
C TYR A 94 1.40 -5.19 8.36
N GLN A 95 0.63 -4.09 8.27
CA GLN A 95 0.77 -2.89 9.10
C GLN A 95 -0.53 -2.62 9.87
N PRO A 96 -0.72 -3.22 11.06
CA PRO A 96 -1.99 -3.10 11.80
C PRO A 96 -2.37 -1.66 12.18
N THR A 97 -1.38 -0.76 12.25
CA THR A 97 -1.60 0.65 12.60
C THR A 97 -1.91 1.56 11.41
N ALA A 98 -1.80 1.05 10.18
CA ALA A 98 -1.96 1.86 8.98
C ALA A 98 -3.35 2.50 8.89
N VAL A 99 -4.41 1.77 9.23
CA VAL A 99 -5.78 2.28 9.21
C VAL A 99 -5.96 3.43 10.19
N GLU A 100 -5.37 3.32 11.38
CA GLU A 100 -5.44 4.39 12.39
C GLU A 100 -4.73 5.67 11.90
N GLU A 101 -3.55 5.52 11.31
CA GLU A 101 -2.79 6.65 10.77
C GLU A 101 -3.55 7.34 9.62
N MET A 102 -4.12 6.55 8.72
CA MET A 102 -4.94 7.06 7.62
C MET A 102 -6.20 7.75 8.13
N SER A 103 -6.83 7.23 9.19
CA SER A 103 -8.01 7.84 9.81
C SER A 103 -7.68 9.21 10.40
N LYS A 104 -6.53 9.36 11.03
CA LYS A 104 -6.05 10.65 11.54
C LYS A 104 -5.85 11.65 10.40
N LEU A 105 -5.28 11.19 9.29
CA LEU A 105 -5.11 12.05 8.12
C LEU A 105 -6.46 12.46 7.53
N ALA A 106 -7.43 11.55 7.45
CA ALA A 106 -8.77 11.87 6.99
C ALA A 106 -9.44 12.96 7.86
N GLN A 107 -9.26 12.89 9.17
CA GLN A 107 -9.77 13.91 10.08
C GLN A 107 -9.13 15.28 9.85
N ALA A 108 -7.85 15.32 9.50
CA ALA A 108 -7.15 16.56 9.18
C ALA A 108 -7.72 17.25 7.94
N PHE A 109 -8.43 16.53 7.08
CA PHE A 109 -9.13 17.05 5.90
C PHE A 109 -10.66 17.13 6.09
N ALA A 110 -11.13 17.27 7.31
CA ALA A 110 -12.57 17.34 7.61
C ALA A 110 -13.26 18.53 6.91
N ASP A 111 -12.53 19.59 6.60
CA ASP A 111 -13.02 20.77 5.88
C ASP A 111 -12.85 20.66 4.35
N ASP A 112 -12.29 19.58 3.86
CA ASP A 112 -12.06 19.29 2.44
C ASP A 112 -12.62 17.91 2.10
N TYR A 113 -13.92 17.87 1.87
CA TYR A 113 -14.65 16.61 1.65
C TYR A 113 -14.09 15.77 0.50
N PRO A 114 -13.72 16.32 -0.67
CA PRO A 114 -13.17 15.49 -1.74
C PRO A 114 -11.87 14.77 -1.37
N THR A 115 -10.98 15.44 -0.65
CA THR A 115 -9.74 14.81 -0.16
C THR A 115 -10.03 13.78 0.93
N GLN A 116 -10.88 14.13 1.89
CA GLN A 116 -11.28 13.20 2.95
C GLN A 116 -11.90 11.93 2.37
N LYS A 117 -12.77 12.06 1.37
CA LYS A 117 -13.44 10.95 0.71
C LYS A 117 -12.43 9.99 0.04
N LEU A 118 -11.40 10.53 -0.61
CA LEU A 118 -10.33 9.70 -1.16
C LEU A 118 -9.66 8.86 -0.08
N ILE A 119 -9.26 9.50 1.02
CA ILE A 119 -8.58 8.80 2.12
C ILE A 119 -9.48 7.72 2.72
N LEU A 120 -10.76 8.00 2.90
CA LEU A 120 -11.72 7.02 3.43
C LEU A 120 -11.87 5.81 2.49
N LYS A 121 -11.86 6.04 1.18
CA LYS A 121 -11.85 4.96 0.18
C LYS A 121 -10.60 4.10 0.31
N TRP A 122 -9.45 4.71 0.48
CA TRP A 122 -8.18 3.98 0.63
C TRP A 122 -8.14 3.16 1.92
N ILE A 123 -8.77 3.63 3.00
CA ILE A 123 -8.90 2.87 4.25
C ILE A 123 -9.61 1.54 4.00
N ASP A 124 -10.68 1.54 3.20
CA ASP A 124 -11.41 0.30 2.89
C ASP A 124 -10.52 -0.69 2.13
N GLY A 125 -9.74 -0.21 1.16
CA GLY A 125 -8.77 -1.04 0.44
C GLY A 125 -7.69 -1.60 1.37
N GLU A 126 -7.16 -0.79 2.27
CA GLU A 126 -6.14 -1.21 3.24
C GLU A 126 -6.68 -2.30 4.19
N LYS A 127 -7.92 -2.18 4.62
CA LYS A 127 -8.56 -3.22 5.44
C LYS A 127 -8.63 -4.56 4.70
N GLU A 128 -8.95 -4.56 3.42
CA GLU A 128 -8.97 -5.78 2.60
C GLU A 128 -7.57 -6.39 2.48
N HIS A 129 -6.54 -5.58 2.29
CA HIS A 129 -5.15 -6.05 2.24
C HIS A 129 -4.74 -6.69 3.56
N MET A 130 -5.01 -6.04 4.68
CA MET A 130 -4.70 -6.56 6.00
C MET A 130 -5.44 -7.87 6.28
N GLU A 131 -6.68 -8.00 5.79
CA GLU A 131 -7.49 -9.19 5.99
C GLU A 131 -6.88 -10.41 5.29
N TRP A 132 -6.54 -10.30 4.00
CA TRP A 132 -5.96 -11.44 3.29
C TRP A 132 -4.55 -11.79 3.82
N GLU A 133 -3.77 -10.77 4.19
CA GLU A 133 -2.45 -10.99 4.77
C GLU A 133 -2.54 -11.73 6.11
N ALA A 134 -3.45 -11.32 6.99
CA ALA A 134 -3.69 -12.01 8.25
C ALA A 134 -4.15 -13.45 8.03
N GLN A 135 -5.02 -13.69 7.04
CA GLN A 135 -5.49 -15.03 6.69
C GLN A 135 -4.33 -15.92 6.21
N TYR A 136 -3.45 -15.38 5.38
CA TYR A 136 -2.31 -16.14 4.85
C TYR A 136 -1.29 -16.46 5.95
N LEU A 137 -1.04 -15.55 6.86
CA LEU A 137 -0.19 -15.84 8.02
C LEU A 137 -0.77 -16.96 8.90
N LYS A 138 -2.10 -16.97 9.09
CA LYS A 138 -2.77 -18.06 9.80
C LYS A 138 -2.67 -19.38 9.05
N LEU A 139 -2.76 -19.38 7.73
CA LEU A 139 -2.61 -20.60 6.92
C LEU A 139 -1.20 -21.17 7.05
N ILE A 140 -0.18 -20.33 7.09
CA ILE A 140 1.19 -20.77 7.32
C ILE A 140 1.29 -21.53 8.65
N ASP A 141 0.72 -20.98 9.72
CA ASP A 141 0.74 -21.61 11.04
C ASP A 141 -0.02 -22.94 11.06
N ARG A 142 -1.16 -23.02 10.36
CA ARG A 142 -2.03 -24.21 10.36
C ARG A 142 -1.52 -25.33 9.48
N LEU A 143 -1.00 -24.99 8.30
CA LEU A 143 -0.60 -25.96 7.29
C LEU A 143 0.88 -26.36 7.40
N GLY A 144 1.70 -25.52 8.04
CA GLY A 144 3.14 -25.54 7.89
C GLY A 144 3.58 -24.86 6.61
N TYR A 145 4.80 -24.34 6.58
CA TYR A 145 5.24 -23.43 5.51
C TYR A 145 5.29 -24.12 4.15
N ASP A 146 5.84 -25.32 4.07
CA ASP A 146 5.94 -26.06 2.79
C ASP A 146 4.57 -26.34 2.19
N ASN A 147 3.61 -26.73 3.02
CA ASN A 147 2.23 -26.96 2.59
C ASN A 147 1.55 -25.68 2.15
N PHE A 148 1.82 -24.57 2.85
CA PHE A 148 1.33 -23.26 2.43
C PHE A 148 1.86 -22.89 1.05
N LEU A 149 3.16 -23.05 0.80
CA LEU A 149 3.75 -22.74 -0.51
C LEU A 149 3.14 -23.58 -1.63
N MET A 150 2.87 -24.88 -1.36
CA MET A 150 2.15 -25.72 -2.32
C MET A 150 0.73 -25.24 -2.57
N ALA A 151 0.04 -24.73 -1.54
CA ALA A 151 -1.30 -24.18 -1.69
C ALA A 151 -1.32 -22.87 -2.51
N MET A 152 -0.20 -22.17 -2.62
CA MET A 152 -0.05 -20.95 -3.42
C MET A 152 0.24 -21.22 -4.90
N MET A 153 0.50 -22.45 -5.26
CA MET A 153 0.73 -22.85 -6.66
C MET A 153 -0.60 -22.80 -7.49
#